data_5df93b1b1042d4296351f67e5a8554ce
#
_entry.id   5df93b1b1042d4296351f67e5a8554ce
#
_cell.length_a   1.000
_cell.length_b   1.000
_cell.length_c   1.000
_cell.angle_alpha   90.00
_cell.angle_beta   90.00
_cell.angle_gamma   90.00
#
_symmetry.space_group_name_H-M   'P 1'
#
loop_
_entity.id
_entity.type
_entity.pdbx_description
1 polymer ?
#
loop_
_entity_poly.entity_id
_entity_poly.type
_entity_poly.pdbx_seq_one_letter_code
_entity_poly.pdbx_strand_id
1 'polypeptide(L)'
;MTLLHHLTGASPGMTTRALMLRLSGIGAVLGGTAGVFTYAGGWLSPDALTPARVVDRFEQVNGPHPGFRRNHAKGLCVAGDFASNGAGARLSKASVFSAGRVTRVEGRVALAGGQPYAADAAVTVRSLALRFRLPEGEEWRTGMNNIPVFPVRTPEAFYEQLLATKPDPATSRPDPERLKAFFAMHPESAKAAALIKRGRSRPALPTAPSGA
;
A
#
# COMPACT_ATOMS: atom_id res chain seq x y z
N MET A 1 -36.44 -20.57 27.03
CA MET A 1 -37.04 -21.25 25.87
C MET A 1 -37.68 -20.29 24.86
N THR A 2 -37.98 -19.06 25.21
CA THR A 2 -38.68 -18.06 24.38
C THR A 2 -37.81 -17.39 23.32
N LEU A 3 -36.49 -17.31 23.49
CA LEU A 3 -35.57 -16.62 22.57
C LEU A 3 -35.33 -17.41 21.26
N LEU A 4 -35.32 -18.74 21.32
CA LEU A 4 -35.16 -19.60 20.14
C LEU A 4 -36.34 -19.52 19.18
N HIS A 5 -37.56 -19.28 19.69
CA HIS A 5 -38.75 -19.14 18.87
C HIS A 5 -38.76 -17.93 17.95
N HIS A 6 -38.11 -16.81 18.38
CA HIS A 6 -38.01 -15.61 17.56
C HIS A 6 -36.98 -15.71 16.43
N LEU A 7 -35.92 -16.48 16.64
CA LEU A 7 -34.84 -16.63 15.64
C LEU A 7 -35.16 -17.65 14.54
N THR A 8 -36.07 -18.61 14.79
CA THR A 8 -36.38 -19.66 13.80
C THR A 8 -37.68 -19.41 13.05
N GLY A 9 -38.50 -18.44 13.43
CA GLY A 9 -39.79 -18.16 12.81
C GLY A 9 -40.74 -19.40 12.87
N ALA A 10 -40.56 -20.29 13.86
CA ALA A 10 -41.33 -21.49 14.01
C ALA A 10 -42.75 -21.14 14.49
N SER A 11 -43.68 -21.08 13.56
CA SER A 11 -45.12 -21.00 13.88
C SER A 11 -45.63 -22.32 14.49
N PRO A 12 -46.62 -22.27 15.40
CA PRO A 12 -47.26 -23.49 15.90
C PRO A 12 -47.79 -24.31 14.71
N GLY A 13 -47.18 -25.47 14.43
CA GLY A 13 -47.56 -26.34 13.33
C GLY A 13 -46.46 -26.64 12.28
N MET A 14 -45.25 -26.08 12.45
CA MET A 14 -44.17 -26.39 11.52
C MET A 14 -43.66 -27.83 11.72
N THR A 15 -43.66 -28.62 10.67
CA THR A 15 -43.15 -30.00 10.72
C THR A 15 -41.63 -30.03 10.88
N THR A 16 -41.11 -31.05 11.59
CA THR A 16 -39.64 -31.26 11.77
C THR A 16 -38.92 -31.25 10.42
N ARG A 17 -39.52 -31.76 9.36
CA ARG A 17 -38.95 -31.77 8.01
C ARG A 17 -38.80 -30.35 7.45
N ALA A 18 -39.79 -29.47 7.64
CA ALA A 18 -39.69 -28.07 7.20
C ALA A 18 -38.62 -27.28 7.98
N LEU A 19 -38.46 -27.55 9.29
CA LEU A 19 -37.43 -26.97 10.12
C LEU A 19 -36.03 -27.40 9.61
N MET A 20 -35.85 -28.70 9.38
CA MET A 20 -34.57 -29.22 8.88
C MET A 20 -34.19 -28.64 7.51
N LEU A 21 -35.13 -28.50 6.58
CA LEU A 21 -34.88 -27.86 5.28
C LEU A 21 -34.45 -26.39 5.42
N ARG A 22 -35.09 -25.64 6.30
CA ARG A 22 -34.71 -24.23 6.55
C ARG A 22 -33.34 -24.13 7.18
N LEU A 23 -32.99 -24.96 8.16
CA LEU A 23 -31.67 -24.97 8.79
C LEU A 23 -30.58 -25.39 7.79
N SER A 24 -30.85 -26.38 6.93
CA SER A 24 -29.94 -26.77 5.86
C SER A 24 -29.70 -25.64 4.85
N GLY A 25 -30.76 -24.91 4.47
CA GLY A 25 -30.69 -23.75 3.60
C GLY A 25 -29.80 -22.62 4.21
N ILE A 26 -30.02 -22.30 5.49
CA ILE A 26 -29.23 -21.31 6.22
C ILE A 26 -27.75 -21.77 6.30
N GLY A 27 -27.54 -23.05 6.64
CA GLY A 27 -26.19 -23.62 6.69
C GLY A 27 -25.48 -23.59 5.35
N ALA A 28 -26.17 -23.85 4.23
CA ALA A 28 -25.61 -23.77 2.89
C ALA A 28 -25.24 -22.33 2.50
N VAL A 29 -26.07 -21.35 2.83
CA VAL A 29 -25.77 -19.93 2.58
C VAL A 29 -24.59 -19.46 3.41
N LEU A 30 -24.55 -19.76 4.71
CA LEU A 30 -23.45 -19.38 5.57
C LEU A 30 -22.13 -20.05 5.14
N GLY A 31 -22.16 -21.35 4.84
CA GLY A 31 -21.01 -22.10 4.36
C GLY A 31 -20.52 -21.61 3.00
N GLY A 32 -21.42 -21.32 2.08
CA GLY A 32 -21.10 -20.75 0.77
C GLY A 32 -20.45 -19.36 0.90
N THR A 33 -21.05 -18.51 1.74
CA THR A 33 -20.49 -17.17 2.00
C THR A 33 -19.09 -17.25 2.62
N ALA A 34 -18.90 -18.08 3.65
CA ALA A 34 -17.58 -18.31 4.26
C ALA A 34 -16.58 -18.85 3.22
N GLY A 35 -16.99 -19.79 2.36
CA GLY A 35 -16.18 -20.32 1.27
C GLY A 35 -15.71 -19.25 0.28
N VAL A 36 -16.61 -18.34 -0.12
CA VAL A 36 -16.26 -17.20 -1.00
C VAL A 36 -15.26 -16.29 -0.33
N PHE A 37 -15.43 -15.94 0.95
CA PHE A 37 -14.50 -15.09 1.67
C PHE A 37 -13.13 -15.76 1.85
N THR A 38 -13.07 -17.05 2.16
CA THR A 38 -11.79 -17.78 2.29
C THR A 38 -11.07 -17.90 0.94
N TYR A 39 -11.82 -18.10 -0.15
CA TYR A 39 -11.26 -18.08 -1.51
C TYR A 39 -10.74 -16.70 -1.90
N ALA A 40 -11.55 -15.64 -1.73
CA ALA A 40 -11.17 -14.26 -2.02
C ALA A 40 -10.00 -13.78 -1.14
N GLY A 41 -9.93 -14.25 0.11
CA GLY A 41 -8.80 -14.00 1.02
C GLY A 41 -7.53 -14.78 0.67
N GLY A 42 -7.56 -15.67 -0.32
CA GLY A 42 -6.42 -16.48 -0.76
C GLY A 42 -6.11 -17.67 0.15
N TRP A 43 -6.95 -17.97 1.14
CA TRP A 43 -6.74 -19.09 2.06
C TRP A 43 -6.91 -20.46 1.37
N LEU A 44 -7.74 -20.51 0.33
CA LEU A 44 -7.93 -21.71 -0.50
C LEU A 44 -7.05 -21.71 -1.77
N SER A 45 -6.23 -20.68 -1.95
CA SER A 45 -5.31 -20.52 -3.07
C SER A 45 -3.91 -20.24 -2.54
N PRO A 46 -3.14 -21.27 -2.13
CA PRO A 46 -1.85 -21.09 -1.46
C PRO A 46 -0.83 -20.32 -2.32
N ASP A 47 -1.01 -20.31 -3.63
CA ASP A 47 -0.14 -19.57 -4.56
C ASP A 47 -0.61 -18.14 -4.85
N ALA A 48 -1.82 -17.77 -4.41
CA ALA A 48 -2.32 -16.43 -4.63
C ALA A 48 -1.49 -15.38 -3.87
N LEU A 49 -1.14 -14.29 -4.55
CA LEU A 49 -0.46 -13.17 -3.94
C LEU A 49 -1.44 -12.37 -3.09
N THR A 50 -1.35 -12.49 -1.77
CA THR A 50 -2.15 -11.73 -0.82
C THR A 50 -1.39 -10.50 -0.30
N PRO A 51 -2.09 -9.46 0.21
CA PRO A 51 -1.44 -8.33 0.87
C PRO A 51 -0.52 -8.74 2.02
N ALA A 52 -0.90 -9.75 2.81
CA ALA A 52 -0.07 -10.29 3.88
C ALA A 52 1.27 -10.83 3.35
N ARG A 53 1.24 -11.62 2.27
CA ARG A 53 2.47 -12.16 1.64
C ARG A 53 3.41 -11.06 1.15
N VAL A 54 2.87 -9.96 0.61
CA VAL A 54 3.69 -8.80 0.20
C VAL A 54 4.32 -8.14 1.42
N VAL A 55 3.55 -7.95 2.49
CA VAL A 55 4.05 -7.34 3.74
C VAL A 55 5.12 -8.20 4.39
N ASP A 56 4.92 -9.52 4.45
CA ASP A 56 5.91 -10.48 4.97
C ASP A 56 7.18 -10.52 4.12
N ARG A 57 7.04 -10.32 2.79
CA ARG A 57 8.19 -10.20 1.90
C ARG A 57 9.06 -9.00 2.21
N PHE A 58 8.48 -7.84 2.57
CA PHE A 58 9.27 -6.71 3.04
C PHE A 58 10.11 -7.06 4.28
N GLU A 59 9.54 -7.79 5.23
CA GLU A 59 10.26 -8.23 6.42
C GLU A 59 11.38 -9.24 6.09
N GLN A 60 11.13 -10.18 5.17
CA GLN A 60 12.17 -11.12 4.70
C GLN A 60 13.35 -10.41 4.03
N VAL A 61 13.09 -9.30 3.34
CA VAL A 61 14.13 -8.55 2.63
C VAL A 61 14.90 -7.62 3.58
N ASN A 62 14.21 -6.96 4.50
CA ASN A 62 14.78 -5.92 5.35
C ASN A 62 15.15 -6.38 6.76
N GLY A 63 14.74 -7.57 7.16
CA GLY A 63 14.83 -8.06 8.53
C GLY A 63 13.68 -7.59 9.43
N PRO A 64 13.49 -8.23 10.59
CA PRO A 64 12.48 -7.86 11.57
C PRO A 64 12.92 -6.61 12.35
N HIS A 65 12.08 -5.59 12.36
CA HIS A 65 12.26 -4.37 13.14
C HIS A 65 11.00 -4.06 13.95
N PRO A 66 10.82 -4.68 15.13
CA PRO A 66 9.65 -4.47 15.97
C PRO A 66 9.41 -2.98 16.28
N GLY A 67 8.16 -2.54 16.19
CA GLY A 67 7.79 -1.14 16.39
C GLY A 67 7.96 -0.22 15.19
N PHE A 68 8.60 -0.70 14.09
CA PHE A 68 8.75 0.05 12.86
C PHE A 68 7.87 -0.50 11.73
N ARG A 69 7.63 0.34 10.71
CA ARG A 69 6.96 -0.09 9.48
C ARG A 69 7.88 -1.01 8.69
N ARG A 70 7.32 -2.04 8.06
CA ARG A 70 8.07 -2.98 7.22
C ARG A 70 8.61 -2.35 5.93
N ASN A 71 7.99 -1.25 5.49
CA ASN A 71 8.51 -0.40 4.42
C ASN A 71 8.36 1.07 4.83
N HIS A 72 9.21 1.94 4.31
CA HIS A 72 9.30 3.35 4.75
C HIS A 72 9.52 3.46 6.27
N ALA A 73 10.39 2.60 6.83
CA ALA A 73 10.63 2.54 8.27
C ALA A 73 11.18 3.86 8.83
N LYS A 74 12.18 4.46 8.15
CA LYS A 74 12.72 5.76 8.51
C LYS A 74 11.91 6.88 7.88
N GLY A 75 11.56 7.90 8.68
CA GLY A 75 10.86 9.08 8.18
C GLY A 75 10.58 10.10 9.27
N LEU A 76 10.22 11.29 8.83
CA LEU A 76 9.90 12.45 9.65
C LEU A 76 8.46 12.88 9.41
N CYS A 77 7.69 13.08 10.48
CA CYS A 77 6.35 13.66 10.39
C CYS A 77 6.44 15.17 10.25
N VAL A 78 5.56 15.72 9.44
CA VAL A 78 5.44 17.16 9.19
C VAL A 78 3.97 17.57 9.34
N ALA A 79 3.74 18.82 9.72
CA ALA A 79 2.40 19.42 9.76
C ALA A 79 2.47 20.86 9.22
N GLY A 80 1.38 21.31 8.64
CA GLY A 80 1.28 22.65 8.06
C GLY A 80 -0.11 22.92 7.53
N ASP A 81 -0.22 23.93 6.71
CA ASP A 81 -1.47 24.33 6.08
C ASP A 81 -1.30 24.36 4.55
N PHE A 82 -2.33 23.92 3.86
CA PHE A 82 -2.42 23.97 2.39
C PHE A 82 -3.41 25.08 2.00
N ALA A 83 -2.90 26.10 1.34
CA ALA A 83 -3.72 27.17 0.77
C ALA A 83 -3.99 26.86 -0.72
N SER A 84 -5.24 26.57 -1.06
CA SER A 84 -5.64 26.26 -2.43
C SER A 84 -5.78 27.52 -3.27
N ASN A 85 -5.11 27.56 -4.42
CA ASN A 85 -5.32 28.61 -5.45
C ASN A 85 -6.48 28.30 -6.41
N GLY A 86 -7.21 27.19 -6.20
CA GLY A 86 -8.34 26.77 -7.02
C GLY A 86 -7.99 26.09 -8.34
N ALA A 87 -6.72 26.00 -8.73
CA ALA A 87 -6.35 25.38 -10.00
C ALA A 87 -6.72 23.89 -10.08
N GLY A 88 -6.67 23.19 -8.96
CA GLY A 88 -7.04 21.77 -8.86
C GLY A 88 -8.54 21.49 -9.04
N ALA A 89 -9.42 22.49 -8.83
CA ALA A 89 -10.86 22.32 -9.01
C ALA A 89 -11.26 21.99 -10.47
N ARG A 90 -10.39 22.27 -11.44
CA ARG A 90 -10.60 21.86 -12.84
C ARG A 90 -10.43 20.36 -13.08
N LEU A 91 -9.71 19.67 -12.18
CA LEU A 91 -9.34 18.27 -12.31
C LEU A 91 -10.06 17.38 -11.30
N SER A 92 -10.51 17.94 -10.18
CA SER A 92 -11.11 17.19 -9.08
C SER A 92 -12.25 17.99 -8.44
N LYS A 93 -13.31 17.27 -8.04
CA LYS A 93 -14.43 17.80 -7.26
C LYS A 93 -14.14 17.86 -5.74
N ALA A 94 -12.97 17.40 -5.29
CA ALA A 94 -12.61 17.39 -3.87
C ALA A 94 -12.56 18.82 -3.35
N SER A 95 -13.22 19.08 -2.21
CA SER A 95 -13.39 20.42 -1.65
C SER A 95 -12.07 21.06 -1.21
N VAL A 96 -11.02 20.26 -0.98
CA VAL A 96 -9.66 20.73 -0.71
C VAL A 96 -9.12 21.68 -1.79
N PHE A 97 -9.58 21.53 -3.04
CA PHE A 97 -9.14 22.36 -4.18
C PHE A 97 -9.99 23.62 -4.42
N SER A 98 -10.98 23.90 -3.57
CA SER A 98 -11.74 25.15 -3.66
C SER A 98 -10.83 26.37 -3.49
N ALA A 99 -10.99 27.38 -4.36
CA ALA A 99 -10.15 28.56 -4.32
C ALA A 99 -10.24 29.28 -2.96
N GLY A 100 -9.09 29.69 -2.43
CA GLY A 100 -9.00 30.38 -1.13
C GLY A 100 -9.17 29.49 0.10
N ARG A 101 -9.46 28.20 -0.07
CA ARG A 101 -9.56 27.28 1.09
C ARG A 101 -8.19 27.04 1.69
N VAL A 102 -8.11 27.19 3.01
CA VAL A 102 -6.95 26.76 3.81
C VAL A 102 -7.32 25.47 4.55
N THR A 103 -6.52 24.43 4.40
CA THR A 103 -6.78 23.11 4.98
C THR A 103 -5.57 22.65 5.77
N ARG A 104 -5.79 22.21 7.00
CA ARG A 104 -4.75 21.60 7.84
C ARG A 104 -4.23 20.32 7.21
N VAL A 105 -2.91 20.17 7.14
CA VAL A 105 -2.22 19.04 6.53
C VAL A 105 -1.28 18.39 7.53
N GLU A 106 -1.37 17.09 7.61
CA GLU A 106 -0.39 16.24 8.28
C GLU A 106 0.33 15.42 7.21
N GLY A 107 1.62 15.21 7.35
CA GLY A 107 2.37 14.48 6.36
C GLY A 107 3.54 13.71 6.94
N ARG A 108 4.18 12.93 6.07
CA ARG A 108 5.38 12.19 6.41
C ARG A 108 6.32 12.12 5.21
N VAL A 109 7.52 12.64 5.40
CA VAL A 109 8.65 12.37 4.50
C VAL A 109 9.30 11.06 4.95
N ALA A 110 9.62 10.15 4.02
CA ALA A 110 10.22 8.88 4.37
C ALA A 110 11.20 8.39 3.29
N LEU A 111 12.15 7.55 3.71
CA LEU A 111 12.99 6.78 2.81
C LEU A 111 12.28 5.46 2.47
N ALA A 112 12.40 4.99 1.23
CA ALA A 112 11.95 3.65 0.88
C ALA A 112 12.85 2.60 1.54
N GLY A 113 12.24 1.46 1.88
CA GLY A 113 12.90 0.35 2.56
C GLY A 113 12.50 0.23 4.03
N GLY A 114 12.79 -0.93 4.61
CA GLY A 114 12.42 -1.31 5.98
C GLY A 114 13.54 -1.06 7.00
N GLN A 115 14.62 -0.36 6.65
CA GLN A 115 15.74 -0.07 7.55
C GLN A 115 15.48 1.22 8.34
N PRO A 116 15.15 1.15 9.65
CA PRO A 116 14.81 2.34 10.44
C PRO A 116 16.03 3.23 10.73
N TYR A 117 17.22 2.67 10.65
CA TYR A 117 18.48 3.36 10.95
C TYR A 117 19.29 3.72 9.69
N ALA A 118 18.67 3.64 8.50
CA ALA A 118 19.33 4.05 7.26
C ALA A 118 19.84 5.50 7.35
N ALA A 119 21.00 5.77 6.73
CA ALA A 119 21.51 7.14 6.65
C ALA A 119 20.57 8.04 5.83
N ASP A 120 20.43 9.32 6.20
CA ASP A 120 19.60 10.27 5.46
C ASP A 120 20.12 10.53 4.04
N ALA A 121 21.44 10.42 3.85
CA ALA A 121 22.11 10.53 2.56
C ALA A 121 21.99 9.25 1.70
N ALA A 122 21.34 8.18 2.19
CA ALA A 122 21.22 6.94 1.43
C ALA A 122 20.59 7.19 0.05
N VAL A 123 21.17 6.56 -0.98
CA VAL A 123 20.69 6.64 -2.37
C VAL A 123 19.47 5.74 -2.51
N THR A 124 18.32 6.20 -2.04
CA THR A 124 17.05 5.48 -2.11
C THR A 124 15.93 6.41 -2.56
N VAL A 125 14.75 5.84 -2.81
CA VAL A 125 13.53 6.59 -3.13
C VAL A 125 13.09 7.36 -1.89
N ARG A 126 12.77 8.63 -2.06
CA ARG A 126 12.14 9.46 -1.04
C ARG A 126 10.67 9.64 -1.37
N SER A 127 9.85 9.55 -0.35
CA SER A 127 8.40 9.73 -0.46
C SER A 127 7.92 10.86 0.42
N LEU A 128 6.85 11.51 -0.02
CA LEU A 128 6.04 12.43 0.78
C LEU A 128 4.58 11.96 0.73
N ALA A 129 4.01 11.64 1.87
CA ALA A 129 2.60 11.34 2.01
C ALA A 129 1.93 12.49 2.77
N LEU A 130 0.79 12.97 2.26
CA LEU A 130 0.02 14.04 2.86
C LEU A 130 -1.41 13.58 3.12
N ARG A 131 -1.97 14.06 4.22
CA ARG A 131 -3.34 13.88 4.64
C ARG A 131 -3.95 15.24 4.93
N PHE A 132 -5.00 15.58 4.21
CA PHE A 132 -5.78 16.79 4.34
C PHE A 132 -7.04 16.45 5.10
N ARG A 133 -7.31 17.15 6.19
CA ARG A 133 -8.53 17.00 6.98
C ARG A 133 -9.43 18.19 6.75
N LEU A 134 -10.60 17.94 6.23
CA LEU A 134 -11.60 18.96 5.99
C LEU A 134 -12.64 18.97 7.10
N PRO A 135 -13.26 20.14 7.40
CA PRO A 135 -14.21 20.29 8.50
C PRO A 135 -15.44 19.37 8.39
N GLU A 136 -15.87 19.08 7.18
CA GLU A 136 -17.05 18.27 6.89
C GLU A 136 -16.82 16.75 7.08
N GLY A 137 -15.68 16.36 7.65
CA GLY A 137 -15.29 14.95 7.78
C GLY A 137 -14.71 14.34 6.51
N GLU A 138 -14.65 15.11 5.42
CA GLU A 138 -13.95 14.69 4.20
C GLU A 138 -12.45 14.61 4.47
N GLU A 139 -11.82 13.57 3.92
CA GLU A 139 -10.38 13.38 4.01
C GLU A 139 -9.81 13.13 2.62
N TRP A 140 -8.79 13.90 2.26
CA TRP A 140 -8.04 13.68 1.03
C TRP A 140 -6.61 13.26 1.35
N ARG A 141 -6.15 12.20 0.70
CA ARG A 141 -4.78 11.69 0.89
C ARG A 141 -4.04 11.63 -0.43
N THR A 142 -2.75 11.92 -0.40
CA THR A 142 -1.86 11.73 -1.55
C THR A 142 -0.53 11.15 -1.12
N GLY A 143 0.03 10.30 -1.97
CA GLY A 143 1.38 9.77 -1.84
C GLY A 143 2.20 10.14 -3.07
N MET A 144 3.37 10.69 -2.84
CA MET A 144 4.32 11.13 -3.87
C MET A 144 5.67 10.48 -3.64
N ASN A 145 6.45 10.31 -4.70
CA ASN A 145 7.83 9.89 -4.59
C ASN A 145 8.69 10.57 -5.66
N ASN A 146 10.00 10.49 -5.53
CA ASN A 146 10.95 11.15 -6.40
C ASN A 146 11.47 10.26 -7.54
N ILE A 147 10.68 9.31 -8.01
CA ILE A 147 11.00 8.51 -9.20
C ILE A 147 9.99 8.80 -10.32
N PRO A 148 10.45 8.86 -11.58
CA PRO A 148 9.59 9.24 -12.71
C PRO A 148 8.62 8.15 -13.16
N VAL A 149 8.92 6.88 -12.84
CA VAL A 149 8.13 5.71 -13.23
C VAL A 149 8.17 4.66 -12.14
N PHE A 150 7.11 3.86 -12.02
CA PHE A 150 7.13 2.69 -11.17
C PHE A 150 7.92 1.57 -11.88
N PRO A 151 8.78 0.80 -11.15
CA PRO A 151 9.72 -0.13 -11.80
C PRO A 151 9.08 -1.38 -12.40
N VAL A 152 7.87 -1.73 -12.02
CA VAL A 152 7.15 -2.93 -12.48
C VAL A 152 5.68 -2.64 -12.76
N ARG A 153 5.01 -3.54 -13.50
CA ARG A 153 3.62 -3.34 -13.94
C ARG A 153 2.58 -4.05 -13.09
N THR A 154 2.95 -5.13 -12.41
CA THR A 154 2.01 -5.97 -11.64
C THR A 154 2.48 -6.18 -10.21
N PRO A 155 1.57 -6.50 -9.28
CA PRO A 155 1.92 -6.87 -7.91
C PRO A 155 2.85 -8.09 -7.83
N GLU A 156 2.68 -9.05 -8.71
CA GLU A 156 3.51 -10.27 -8.79
C GLU A 156 4.95 -9.90 -9.15
N ALA A 157 5.14 -9.11 -10.21
CA ALA A 157 6.46 -8.61 -10.59
C ALA A 157 7.10 -7.77 -9.49
N PHE A 158 6.30 -7.01 -8.72
CA PHE A 158 6.80 -6.29 -7.54
C PHE A 158 7.28 -7.23 -6.44
N TYR A 159 6.52 -8.28 -6.17
CA TYR A 159 6.86 -9.31 -5.20
C TYR A 159 8.16 -10.04 -5.55
N GLU A 160 8.36 -10.36 -6.83
CA GLU A 160 9.60 -10.95 -7.36
C GLU A 160 10.76 -9.96 -7.29
N GLN A 161 10.53 -8.68 -7.63
CA GLN A 161 11.55 -7.64 -7.56
C GLN A 161 12.11 -7.49 -6.14
N LEU A 162 11.27 -7.57 -5.11
CA LEU A 162 11.72 -7.48 -3.72
C LEU A 162 12.78 -8.54 -3.41
N LEU A 163 12.63 -9.78 -3.92
CA LEU A 163 13.64 -10.83 -3.75
C LEU A 163 14.87 -10.60 -4.61
N ALA A 164 14.69 -10.19 -5.87
CA ALA A 164 15.81 -9.95 -6.78
C ALA A 164 16.73 -8.83 -6.28
N THR A 165 16.14 -7.85 -5.60
CA THR A 165 16.88 -6.71 -5.04
C THR A 165 17.31 -6.90 -3.59
N LYS A 166 17.03 -8.06 -2.97
CA LYS A 166 17.46 -8.34 -1.59
C LYS A 166 18.97 -8.29 -1.48
N PRO A 167 19.54 -7.46 -0.59
CA PRO A 167 20.99 -7.43 -0.37
C PRO A 167 21.49 -8.77 0.18
N ASP A 168 22.62 -9.21 -0.32
CA ASP A 168 23.38 -10.29 0.28
C ASP A 168 23.98 -9.79 1.60
N PRO A 169 23.88 -10.55 2.72
CA PRO A 169 24.37 -10.12 4.02
C PRO A 169 25.89 -9.84 4.05
N ALA A 170 26.68 -10.55 3.25
CA ALA A 170 28.14 -10.42 3.24
C ALA A 170 28.60 -9.22 2.42
N THR A 171 27.91 -8.92 1.30
CA THR A 171 28.34 -7.86 0.36
C THR A 171 27.53 -6.57 0.48
N SER A 172 26.38 -6.61 1.18
CA SER A 172 25.37 -5.55 1.25
C SER A 172 24.85 -5.10 -0.13
N ARG A 173 24.99 -5.93 -1.15
CA ARG A 173 24.58 -5.68 -2.54
C ARG A 173 23.64 -6.78 -3.01
N PRO A 174 22.69 -6.50 -3.92
CA PRO A 174 21.92 -7.54 -4.57
C PRO A 174 22.81 -8.52 -5.34
N ASP A 175 22.42 -9.78 -5.36
CA ASP A 175 23.05 -10.81 -6.17
C ASP A 175 22.89 -10.47 -7.67
N PRO A 176 23.99 -10.30 -8.43
CA PRO A 176 23.95 -9.91 -9.84
C PRO A 176 23.19 -10.90 -10.73
N GLU A 177 23.30 -12.20 -10.47
CA GLU A 177 22.65 -13.22 -11.29
C GLU A 177 21.13 -13.24 -11.06
N ARG A 178 20.67 -13.09 -9.82
CA ARG A 178 19.24 -12.92 -9.52
C ARG A 178 18.66 -11.66 -10.17
N LEU A 179 19.41 -10.57 -10.11
CA LEU A 179 18.97 -9.31 -10.71
C LEU A 179 18.92 -9.41 -12.24
N LYS A 180 19.90 -10.06 -12.86
CA LYS A 180 19.93 -10.34 -14.30
C LYS A 180 18.75 -11.21 -14.74
N ALA A 181 18.47 -12.29 -14.01
CA ALA A 181 17.33 -13.16 -14.26
C ALA A 181 15.99 -12.39 -14.17
N PHE A 182 15.83 -11.57 -13.16
CA PHE A 182 14.65 -10.72 -13.01
C PHE A 182 14.48 -9.75 -14.20
N PHE A 183 15.54 -9.08 -14.63
CA PHE A 183 15.45 -8.17 -15.79
C PHE A 183 15.22 -8.88 -17.12
N ALA A 184 15.64 -10.14 -17.24
CA ALA A 184 15.33 -10.95 -18.41
C ALA A 184 13.84 -11.29 -18.51
N MET A 185 13.18 -11.55 -17.38
CA MET A 185 11.73 -11.79 -17.30
C MET A 185 10.90 -10.49 -17.37
N HIS A 186 11.45 -9.37 -16.91
CA HIS A 186 10.79 -8.07 -16.80
C HIS A 186 11.60 -6.98 -17.54
N PRO A 187 11.64 -6.97 -18.88
CA PRO A 187 12.47 -6.02 -19.65
C PRO A 187 12.02 -4.56 -19.47
N GLU A 188 10.76 -4.32 -19.12
CA GLU A 188 10.27 -2.99 -18.76
C GLU A 188 10.92 -2.47 -17.48
N SER A 189 11.26 -3.34 -16.54
CA SER A 189 11.94 -2.96 -15.30
C SER A 189 13.37 -2.48 -15.55
N ALA A 190 14.07 -3.05 -16.52
CA ALA A 190 15.38 -2.58 -16.95
C ALA A 190 15.30 -1.16 -17.54
N LYS A 191 14.27 -0.89 -18.36
CA LYS A 191 14.00 0.45 -18.94
C LYS A 191 13.67 1.45 -17.82
N ALA A 192 12.82 1.05 -16.87
CA ALA A 192 12.47 1.88 -15.71
C ALA A 192 13.70 2.22 -14.85
N ALA A 193 14.57 1.23 -14.56
CA ALA A 193 15.82 1.44 -13.83
C ALA A 193 16.73 2.46 -14.52
N ALA A 194 16.85 2.41 -15.85
CA ALA A 194 17.62 3.37 -16.63
C ALA A 194 17.03 4.80 -16.55
N LEU A 195 15.70 4.93 -16.57
CA LEU A 195 15.00 6.23 -16.40
C LEU A 195 15.21 6.80 -14.99
N ILE A 196 15.08 5.97 -13.98
CA ILE A 196 15.30 6.35 -12.57
C ILE A 196 16.74 6.81 -12.37
N LYS A 197 17.73 6.09 -12.92
CA LYS A 197 19.14 6.47 -12.85
C LYS A 197 19.39 7.83 -13.50
N ARG A 198 18.85 8.08 -14.69
CA ARG A 198 18.96 9.38 -15.39
C ARG A 198 18.31 10.53 -14.61
N GLY A 199 17.15 10.28 -13.98
CA GLY A 199 16.48 11.29 -13.15
C GLY A 199 17.29 11.69 -11.92
N ARG A 200 18.03 10.75 -11.32
CA ARG A 200 18.91 11.00 -10.16
C ARG A 200 20.20 11.74 -10.52
N SER A 201 20.64 11.64 -11.75
CA SER A 201 21.86 12.30 -12.24
C SER A 201 21.62 13.77 -12.65
N ARG A 202 20.39 14.27 -12.56
CA ARG A 202 20.11 15.70 -12.84
C ARG A 202 20.67 16.54 -11.67
N PRO A 203 21.39 17.64 -11.95
CA PRO A 203 21.82 18.58 -10.92
C PRO A 203 20.60 19.05 -10.12
N ALA A 204 20.77 19.27 -8.81
CA ALA A 204 19.77 19.95 -8.04
C ALA A 204 19.44 21.29 -8.72
N LEU A 205 18.13 21.62 -8.80
CA LEU A 205 17.74 22.95 -9.25
C LEU A 205 18.53 23.99 -8.43
N PRO A 206 19.03 25.07 -9.06
CA PRO A 206 19.65 26.14 -8.33
C PRO A 206 18.71 26.57 -7.21
N THR A 207 19.20 26.60 -5.99
CA THR A 207 18.46 27.21 -4.88
C THR A 207 18.19 28.65 -5.29
N ALA A 208 16.93 29.05 -5.28
CA ALA A 208 16.58 30.45 -5.46
C ALA A 208 17.45 31.28 -4.47
N PRO A 209 18.04 32.40 -4.90
CA PRO A 209 18.78 33.25 -4.00
C PRO A 209 17.85 33.61 -2.84
N SER A 210 18.31 33.36 -1.61
CA SER A 210 17.63 33.83 -0.41
C SER A 210 17.50 35.35 -0.54
N GLY A 211 16.29 35.81 -0.86
CA GLY A 211 15.99 37.23 -0.92
C GLY A 211 16.33 37.86 0.43
N ALA A 212 17.11 38.89 0.36
CA ALA A 212 17.39 39.80 1.47
C ALA A 212 16.13 40.54 1.90
#